data_49f02e24354e733214d2867824152326
#
_entry.id   49f02e24354e733214d2867824152326
#
_cell.length_a   1.000
_cell.length_b   1.000
_cell.length_c   1.000
_cell.angle_alpha   90.00
_cell.angle_beta   90.00
_cell.angle_gamma   90.00
#
_symmetry.space_group_name_H-M   'P 1'
#
loop_
_entity.id
_entity.type
_entity.pdbx_description
1 polymer ?
#
loop_
_entity_poly.entity_id
_entity_poly.type
_entity_poly.pdbx_seq_one_letter_code
_entity_poly.pdbx_strand_id
1 'polypeptide(L)'
;MIIAGIEAIPLRIPFKAGTKSDASAWGDSNLPATDSLLVKVTTDQGLVGWGEAFGFRAVASAKLAVDQLIAPLCIGQDATRIELLMLAVQKKLHVFGRGGALAFAISAVDIALWDIVGKAANAPLCQLLGGGAAELDRYASLVRYSEPSLVRAAVRQAIEAGFRTLKLHEIELPAIRAAREEAGPDIELTLDVNCPWTLYEARQIAEELKGIDLKWLEEPLWPPENFDGLAELRKSSGIPIAAGENVYTLMDFERLLAAGAVDFVQPSPAKMGGISELRKIFPLAAIHNIPVMPHSFYDGPGLLAAIHATAALGTDDSMIEWRWFDLEATIYGDVLNTQGGRISVPQGPGLGIDPDPDVIRAYRWK
;
A
#
# COMPACT_ATOMS: atom_id res chain seq x y z
N MET A 1 9.79 -20.64 19.68
CA MET A 1 8.68 -19.65 19.82
C MET A 1 7.55 -20.13 18.92
N ILE A 2 6.49 -20.68 19.52
CA ILE A 2 5.45 -21.38 18.77
C ILE A 2 4.22 -20.49 18.65
N ILE A 3 3.60 -20.46 17.48
CA ILE A 3 2.34 -19.75 17.24
C ILE A 3 1.23 -20.44 18.01
N ALA A 4 0.68 -19.76 19.03
CA ALA A 4 -0.37 -20.27 19.90
C ALA A 4 -1.78 -19.90 19.39
N GLY A 5 -1.90 -18.78 18.67
CA GLY A 5 -3.19 -18.32 18.15
C GLY A 5 -3.05 -17.26 17.06
N ILE A 6 -4.05 -17.22 16.19
CA ILE A 6 -4.20 -16.19 15.15
C ILE A 6 -5.65 -15.71 15.18
N GLU A 7 -5.85 -14.39 15.28
CA GLU A 7 -7.15 -13.75 15.32
C GLU A 7 -7.26 -12.71 14.20
N ALA A 8 -8.28 -12.83 13.35
CA ALA A 8 -8.60 -11.86 12.31
C ALA A 8 -9.67 -10.88 12.81
N ILE A 9 -9.33 -9.59 12.83
CA ILE A 9 -10.10 -8.52 13.45
C ILE A 9 -10.50 -7.50 12.39
N PRO A 10 -11.74 -7.55 11.88
CA PRO A 10 -12.22 -6.55 10.93
C PRO A 10 -12.52 -5.24 11.64
N LEU A 11 -12.06 -4.14 11.08
CA LEU A 11 -12.33 -2.78 11.53
C LEU A 11 -13.08 -2.01 10.45
N ARG A 12 -13.96 -1.11 10.90
CA ARG A 12 -14.63 -0.11 10.07
C ARG A 12 -14.54 1.24 10.73
N ILE A 13 -13.73 2.13 10.16
CA ILE A 13 -13.51 3.46 10.70
C ILE A 13 -14.11 4.48 9.73
N PRO A 14 -15.10 5.29 10.17
CA PRO A 14 -15.65 6.36 9.37
C PRO A 14 -14.59 7.38 8.98
N PHE A 15 -14.74 7.99 7.80
CA PHE A 15 -13.87 9.09 7.38
C PHE A 15 -14.67 10.23 6.75
N LYS A 16 -14.07 11.41 6.75
CA LYS A 16 -14.56 12.57 6.04
C LYS A 16 -13.56 12.94 4.95
N ALA A 17 -14.01 12.96 3.72
CA ALA A 17 -13.17 13.38 2.60
C ALA A 17 -13.25 14.89 2.31
N GLY A 18 -13.74 15.69 3.27
CA GLY A 18 -13.85 17.15 3.16
C GLY A 18 -14.97 17.67 2.28
N THR A 19 -15.47 16.87 1.35
CA THR A 19 -16.53 17.22 0.39
C THR A 19 -17.09 15.92 -0.20
N LYS A 20 -18.04 16.00 -1.15
CA LYS A 20 -18.56 14.83 -1.87
C LYS A 20 -17.43 14.14 -2.62
N SER A 21 -16.80 13.15 -1.98
CA SER A 21 -15.88 12.28 -2.70
C SER A 21 -16.68 11.32 -3.54
N ASP A 22 -16.35 11.26 -4.82
CA ASP A 22 -16.79 10.16 -5.66
C ASP A 22 -15.85 8.98 -5.42
N ALA A 23 -16.29 8.04 -4.57
CA ALA A 23 -15.59 6.78 -4.36
C ALA A 23 -15.81 5.79 -5.51
N SER A 24 -16.26 6.25 -6.68
CA SER A 24 -16.53 5.42 -7.86
C SER A 24 -15.29 4.67 -8.36
N ALA A 25 -14.08 5.17 -8.10
CA ALA A 25 -12.84 4.43 -8.34
C ALA A 25 -12.83 3.05 -7.67
N TRP A 26 -13.58 2.90 -6.59
CA TRP A 26 -13.65 1.68 -5.80
C TRP A 26 -15.01 0.98 -5.88
N GLY A 27 -15.81 1.34 -6.89
CA GLY A 27 -17.07 0.65 -7.23
C GLY A 27 -18.30 1.05 -6.43
N ASP A 28 -18.27 2.10 -5.61
CA ASP A 28 -19.46 2.64 -4.95
C ASP A 28 -19.28 4.09 -4.51
N SER A 29 -20.24 4.92 -4.85
CA SER A 29 -20.25 6.36 -4.59
C SER A 29 -20.51 6.76 -3.12
N ASN A 30 -20.67 5.81 -2.20
CA ASN A 30 -20.99 6.07 -0.79
C ASN A 30 -20.22 5.13 0.14
N LEU A 31 -18.89 5.28 0.21
CA LEU A 31 -18.13 4.65 1.29
C LEU A 31 -17.99 5.65 2.44
N PRO A 32 -18.82 5.57 3.50
CA PRO A 32 -18.73 6.46 4.65
C PRO A 32 -17.60 6.07 5.60
N ALA A 33 -16.91 4.95 5.33
CA ALA A 33 -15.90 4.37 6.19
C ALA A 33 -14.84 3.59 5.39
N THR A 34 -13.65 3.50 5.93
CA THR A 34 -12.61 2.58 5.46
C THR A 34 -12.71 1.27 6.23
N ASP A 35 -12.63 0.16 5.50
CA ASP A 35 -12.58 -1.18 6.09
C ASP A 35 -11.15 -1.71 6.04
N SER A 36 -10.64 -2.25 7.13
CA SER A 36 -9.35 -2.93 7.22
C SER A 36 -9.47 -4.26 7.96
N LEU A 37 -8.55 -5.17 7.71
CA LEU A 37 -8.46 -6.44 8.43
C LEU A 37 -7.14 -6.52 9.15
N LEU A 38 -7.15 -6.34 10.47
CA LEU A 38 -6.01 -6.61 11.31
C LEU A 38 -5.91 -8.11 11.60
N VAL A 39 -4.68 -8.61 11.68
CA VAL A 39 -4.38 -9.98 12.11
C VAL A 39 -3.44 -9.92 13.31
N LYS A 40 -3.92 -10.47 14.42
CA LYS A 40 -3.15 -10.62 15.65
C LYS A 40 -2.61 -12.04 15.74
N VAL A 41 -1.30 -12.21 15.82
CA VAL A 41 -0.63 -13.48 16.06
C VAL A 41 -0.09 -13.48 17.47
N THR A 42 -0.38 -14.53 18.24
CA THR A 42 0.11 -14.69 19.61
C THR A 42 0.98 -15.94 19.71
N THR A 43 2.09 -15.85 20.42
CA THR A 43 3.01 -16.98 20.65
C THR A 43 2.80 -17.62 22.01
N ASP A 44 3.32 -18.83 22.19
CA ASP A 44 3.38 -19.57 23.49
C ASP A 44 4.17 -18.84 24.59
N GLN A 45 4.99 -17.86 24.20
CA GLN A 45 5.77 -17.01 25.11
C GLN A 45 5.09 -15.66 25.41
N GLY A 46 3.86 -15.45 24.91
CA GLY A 46 3.07 -14.24 25.14
C GLY A 46 3.43 -13.06 24.26
N LEU A 47 4.35 -13.19 23.31
CA LEU A 47 4.59 -12.14 22.30
C LEU A 47 3.41 -12.05 21.35
N VAL A 48 3.05 -10.82 21.02
CA VAL A 48 1.97 -10.49 20.09
C VAL A 48 2.55 -9.73 18.91
N GLY A 49 2.25 -10.19 17.70
CA GLY A 49 2.52 -9.46 16.47
C GLY A 49 1.25 -9.06 15.75
N TRP A 50 1.36 -7.95 15.04
CA TRP A 50 0.25 -7.37 14.30
C TRP A 50 0.55 -7.33 12.81
N GLY A 51 -0.45 -7.68 12.01
CA GLY A 51 -0.40 -7.59 10.56
C GLY A 51 -1.70 -7.00 10.01
N GLU A 52 -1.69 -6.65 8.74
CA GLU A 52 -2.84 -6.10 8.04
C GLU A 52 -2.99 -6.73 6.66
N ALA A 53 -4.19 -7.17 6.33
CA ALA A 53 -4.60 -7.55 4.99
C ALA A 53 -5.23 -6.35 4.29
N PHE A 54 -5.03 -6.23 2.98
CA PHE A 54 -5.75 -5.25 2.17
C PHE A 54 -7.25 -5.33 2.44
N GLY A 55 -7.85 -4.19 2.71
CA GLY A 55 -9.21 -4.07 3.22
C GLY A 55 -10.28 -3.86 2.16
N PHE A 56 -11.00 -2.74 2.27
CA PHE A 56 -12.18 -2.43 1.47
C PHE A 56 -13.22 -3.56 1.51
N ARG A 57 -13.84 -3.87 0.39
CA ARG A 57 -14.86 -4.93 0.31
C ARG A 57 -14.31 -6.35 0.43
N ALA A 58 -12.99 -6.53 0.38
CA ALA A 58 -12.33 -7.83 0.49
C ALA A 58 -12.18 -8.34 1.94
N VAL A 59 -12.47 -7.52 2.96
CA VAL A 59 -12.28 -7.86 4.38
C VAL A 59 -12.92 -9.20 4.77
N ALA A 60 -14.18 -9.43 4.41
CA ALA A 60 -14.87 -10.67 4.75
C ALA A 60 -14.21 -11.91 4.11
N SER A 61 -13.80 -11.81 2.84
CA SER A 61 -13.14 -12.90 2.12
C SER A 61 -11.73 -13.16 2.68
N ALA A 62 -10.97 -12.12 2.97
CA ALA A 62 -9.63 -12.24 3.57
C ALA A 62 -9.71 -12.80 5.00
N LYS A 63 -10.71 -12.38 5.79
CA LYS A 63 -10.97 -12.95 7.13
C LYS A 63 -11.22 -14.44 7.08
N LEU A 64 -12.12 -14.89 6.18
CA LEU A 64 -12.37 -16.32 6.01
C LEU A 64 -11.13 -17.09 5.58
N ALA A 65 -10.29 -16.50 4.71
CA ALA A 65 -9.02 -17.11 4.31
C ALA A 65 -8.05 -17.23 5.50
N VAL A 66 -7.94 -16.22 6.36
CA VAL A 66 -7.15 -16.30 7.60
C VAL A 66 -7.69 -17.41 8.49
N ASP A 67 -9.00 -17.36 8.83
CA ASP A 67 -9.58 -18.24 9.84
C ASP A 67 -9.61 -19.72 9.41
N GLN A 68 -9.94 -19.99 8.15
CA GLN A 68 -10.21 -21.36 7.69
C GLN A 68 -9.06 -22.01 6.92
N LEU A 69 -8.19 -21.23 6.31
CA LEU A 69 -7.13 -21.75 5.44
C LEU A 69 -5.73 -21.56 6.04
N ILE A 70 -5.41 -20.37 6.56
CA ILE A 70 -4.04 -20.02 6.95
C ILE A 70 -3.79 -20.33 8.41
N ALA A 71 -4.65 -19.91 9.33
CA ALA A 71 -4.47 -20.14 10.76
C ALA A 71 -4.30 -21.63 11.11
N PRO A 72 -5.08 -22.59 10.56
CA PRO A 72 -4.87 -24.02 10.82
C PRO A 72 -3.51 -24.56 10.36
N LEU A 73 -2.86 -23.93 9.37
CA LEU A 73 -1.55 -24.31 8.88
C LEU A 73 -0.41 -23.69 9.68
N CYS A 74 -0.66 -22.57 10.35
CA CYS A 74 0.34 -21.79 11.07
C CYS A 74 0.37 -22.09 12.58
N ILE A 75 -0.78 -22.33 13.20
CA ILE A 75 -0.84 -22.64 14.64
C ILE A 75 -0.02 -23.91 14.93
N GLY A 76 0.81 -23.86 15.98
CA GLY A 76 1.73 -24.92 16.34
C GLY A 76 3.07 -24.89 15.59
N GLN A 77 3.26 -23.98 14.63
CA GLN A 77 4.52 -23.80 13.91
C GLN A 77 5.42 -22.79 14.61
N ASP A 78 6.71 -22.82 14.28
CA ASP A 78 7.71 -21.89 14.81
C ASP A 78 7.60 -20.52 14.11
N ALA A 79 7.22 -19.49 14.88
CA ALA A 79 7.06 -18.12 14.43
C ALA A 79 8.36 -17.47 13.89
N THR A 80 9.53 -18.02 14.21
CA THR A 80 10.82 -17.49 13.75
C THR A 80 11.21 -17.97 12.34
N ARG A 81 10.55 -19.02 11.84
CA ARG A 81 10.85 -19.61 10.52
C ARG A 81 9.95 -19.06 9.42
N ILE A 82 9.82 -17.72 9.36
CA ILE A 82 8.82 -17.02 8.55
C ILE A 82 8.85 -17.46 7.09
N GLU A 83 10.00 -17.37 6.42
CA GLU A 83 10.14 -17.71 4.98
C GLU A 83 9.69 -19.14 4.67
N LEU A 84 10.13 -20.10 5.50
CA LEU A 84 9.79 -21.50 5.28
C LEU A 84 8.32 -21.78 5.56
N LEU A 85 7.74 -21.15 6.58
CA LEU A 85 6.33 -21.27 6.92
C LEU A 85 5.46 -20.68 5.82
N MET A 86 5.74 -19.45 5.39
CA MET A 86 4.95 -18.78 4.35
C MET A 86 5.07 -19.50 3.00
N LEU A 87 6.25 -20.03 2.66
CA LEU A 87 6.41 -20.85 1.47
C LEU A 87 5.57 -22.14 1.56
N ALA A 88 5.56 -22.81 2.71
CA ALA A 88 4.75 -24.01 2.94
C ALA A 88 3.26 -23.72 2.81
N VAL A 89 2.79 -22.60 3.39
CA VAL A 89 1.40 -22.12 3.28
C VAL A 89 1.04 -21.86 1.82
N GLN A 90 1.85 -21.09 1.09
CA GLN A 90 1.62 -20.80 -0.32
C GLN A 90 1.57 -22.09 -1.17
N LYS A 91 2.51 -23.03 -0.94
CA LYS A 91 2.50 -24.32 -1.65
C LYS A 91 1.28 -25.15 -1.34
N LYS A 92 0.82 -25.16 -0.09
CA LYS A 92 -0.36 -25.93 0.32
C LYS A 92 -1.64 -25.37 -0.27
N LEU A 93 -1.72 -24.05 -0.43
CA LEU A 93 -2.92 -23.34 -0.86
C LEU A 93 -2.90 -22.94 -2.35
N HIS A 94 -1.89 -23.36 -3.13
CA HIS A 94 -1.71 -22.94 -4.51
C HIS A 94 -2.93 -23.20 -5.42
N VAL A 95 -3.69 -24.24 -5.13
CA VAL A 95 -4.91 -24.62 -5.87
C VAL A 95 -6.01 -23.55 -5.81
N PHE A 96 -5.99 -22.68 -4.80
CA PHE A 96 -6.95 -21.59 -4.64
C PHE A 96 -6.50 -20.27 -5.29
N GLY A 97 -5.39 -20.28 -6.02
CA GLY A 97 -4.78 -19.11 -6.63
C GLY A 97 -3.68 -18.49 -5.77
N ARG A 98 -3.00 -17.48 -6.34
CA ARG A 98 -1.86 -16.79 -5.70
C ARG A 98 -2.06 -15.28 -5.60
N GLY A 99 -3.28 -14.80 -5.71
CA GLY A 99 -3.66 -13.40 -5.66
C GLY A 99 -4.94 -13.18 -4.88
N GLY A 100 -5.41 -11.93 -4.85
CA GLY A 100 -6.67 -11.54 -4.22
C GLY A 100 -6.70 -11.83 -2.73
N ALA A 101 -7.88 -12.14 -2.20
CA ALA A 101 -8.14 -12.29 -0.76
C ALA A 101 -7.21 -13.29 -0.06
N LEU A 102 -6.77 -14.35 -0.75
CA LEU A 102 -5.83 -15.31 -0.20
C LEU A 102 -4.43 -14.69 0.00
N ALA A 103 -3.93 -13.97 -1.00
CA ALA A 103 -2.65 -13.28 -0.89
C ALA A 103 -2.70 -12.18 0.18
N PHE A 104 -3.82 -11.44 0.29
CA PHE A 104 -4.04 -10.44 1.35
C PHE A 104 -3.96 -11.07 2.75
N ALA A 105 -4.61 -12.22 2.94
CA ALA A 105 -4.60 -12.94 4.20
C ALA A 105 -3.19 -13.48 4.55
N ILE A 106 -2.45 -14.01 3.57
CA ILE A 106 -1.04 -14.44 3.74
C ILE A 106 -0.18 -13.24 4.14
N SER A 107 -0.36 -12.09 3.48
CA SER A 107 0.37 -10.86 3.78
C SER A 107 0.21 -10.44 5.24
N ALA A 108 -1.01 -10.48 5.76
CA ALA A 108 -1.28 -10.09 7.13
C ALA A 108 -0.58 -11.00 8.15
N VAL A 109 -0.59 -12.30 7.93
CA VAL A 109 0.11 -13.26 8.83
C VAL A 109 1.63 -13.06 8.74
N ASP A 110 2.17 -12.89 7.53
CA ASP A 110 3.59 -12.63 7.32
C ASP A 110 4.06 -11.36 8.06
N ILE A 111 3.35 -10.24 7.89
CA ILE A 111 3.66 -8.97 8.57
C ILE A 111 3.65 -9.16 10.09
N ALA A 112 2.65 -9.87 10.64
CA ALA A 112 2.56 -10.14 12.08
C ALA A 112 3.74 -10.99 12.59
N LEU A 113 4.21 -11.95 11.81
CA LEU A 113 5.36 -12.75 12.17
C LEU A 113 6.67 -11.95 12.17
N TRP A 114 6.84 -11.05 11.20
CA TRP A 114 7.98 -10.12 11.20
C TRP A 114 7.94 -9.16 12.38
N ASP A 115 6.77 -8.70 12.78
CA ASP A 115 6.59 -7.89 14.01
C ASP A 115 7.01 -8.68 15.25
N ILE A 116 6.61 -9.96 15.38
CA ILE A 116 7.03 -10.84 16.47
C ILE A 116 8.56 -11.00 16.51
N VAL A 117 9.19 -11.24 15.37
CA VAL A 117 10.65 -11.42 15.32
C VAL A 117 11.38 -10.15 15.73
N GLY A 118 10.91 -8.98 15.30
CA GLY A 118 11.44 -7.67 15.71
C GLY A 118 11.29 -7.44 17.23
N LYS A 119 10.13 -7.77 17.79
CA LYS A 119 9.88 -7.69 19.24
C LYS A 119 10.75 -8.67 20.03
N ALA A 120 10.90 -9.90 19.55
CA ALA A 120 11.78 -10.89 20.17
C ALA A 120 13.26 -10.47 20.15
N ALA A 121 13.69 -9.80 19.09
CA ALA A 121 15.05 -9.26 18.96
C ALA A 121 15.23 -7.91 19.69
N ASN A 122 14.15 -7.32 20.22
CA ASN A 122 14.12 -5.98 20.80
C ASN A 122 14.72 -4.92 19.84
N ALA A 123 14.40 -5.01 18.57
CA ALA A 123 14.91 -4.13 17.53
C ALA A 123 13.80 -3.72 16.54
N PRO A 124 13.83 -2.48 16.02
CA PRO A 124 12.92 -2.08 14.96
C PRO A 124 13.14 -2.91 13.69
N LEU A 125 12.07 -3.19 12.97
CA LEU A 125 12.13 -4.07 11.80
C LEU A 125 13.09 -3.56 10.72
N CYS A 126 13.17 -2.26 10.48
CA CYS A 126 14.11 -1.70 9.49
C CYS A 126 15.57 -2.08 9.79
N GLN A 127 15.98 -2.14 11.06
CA GLN A 127 17.32 -2.58 11.44
C GLN A 127 17.56 -4.07 11.13
N LEU A 128 16.56 -4.92 11.37
CA LEU A 128 16.65 -6.34 11.03
C LEU A 128 16.71 -6.60 9.52
N LEU A 129 16.15 -5.67 8.74
CA LEU A 129 16.22 -5.70 7.28
C LEU A 129 17.53 -5.13 6.72
N GLY A 130 18.41 -4.59 7.59
CA GLY A 130 19.77 -4.17 7.23
C GLY A 130 19.95 -2.68 6.99
N GLY A 131 18.95 -1.86 7.27
CA GLY A 131 18.99 -0.42 7.10
C GLY A 131 18.39 0.35 8.27
N GLY A 132 18.10 1.62 8.06
CA GLY A 132 17.50 2.42 9.12
C GLY A 132 17.48 3.91 8.84
N ALA A 133 16.89 4.38 7.74
CA ALA A 133 16.55 5.78 7.61
C ALA A 133 15.66 6.20 8.78
N ALA A 134 15.94 7.36 9.39
CA ALA A 134 15.16 7.87 10.53
C ALA A 134 13.83 8.49 10.07
N GLU A 135 13.81 9.00 8.86
CA GLU A 135 12.66 9.66 8.23
C GLU A 135 12.60 9.32 6.75
N LEU A 136 11.40 9.34 6.20
CA LEU A 136 11.12 9.15 4.78
C LEU A 136 10.27 10.29 4.24
N ASP A 137 10.40 10.58 2.96
CA ASP A 137 9.46 11.44 2.27
C ASP A 137 8.12 10.71 2.04
N ARG A 138 7.03 11.46 2.04
CA ARG A 138 5.68 10.94 1.77
C ARG A 138 4.91 11.85 0.82
N TYR A 139 4.02 11.26 0.05
CA TYR A 139 3.10 12.01 -0.79
C TYR A 139 1.65 11.86 -0.33
N ALA A 140 0.86 12.93 -0.50
CA ALA A 140 -0.56 12.90 -0.17
C ALA A 140 -1.35 12.20 -1.26
N SER A 141 -2.00 11.09 -0.92
CA SER A 141 -2.87 10.34 -1.81
C SER A 141 -4.31 10.81 -1.62
N LEU A 142 -4.75 11.68 -2.53
CA LEU A 142 -6.08 12.29 -2.53
C LEU A 142 -7.12 11.30 -3.08
N VAL A 143 -8.33 11.33 -2.54
CA VAL A 143 -9.45 10.56 -3.11
C VAL A 143 -9.93 11.19 -4.43
N ARG A 144 -10.79 10.49 -5.17
CA ARG A 144 -11.43 11.05 -6.36
C ARG A 144 -12.54 12.03 -5.96
N TYR A 145 -12.46 13.26 -6.45
CA TYR A 145 -13.46 14.30 -6.21
C TYR A 145 -14.33 14.60 -7.45
N SER A 146 -13.82 14.33 -8.65
CA SER A 146 -14.45 14.51 -9.96
C SER A 146 -14.76 15.96 -10.34
N GLU A 147 -15.08 16.84 -9.38
CA GLU A 147 -15.39 18.25 -9.61
C GLU A 147 -14.13 19.14 -9.48
N PRO A 148 -13.80 19.97 -10.49
CA PRO A 148 -12.62 20.83 -10.46
C PRO A 148 -12.48 21.72 -9.22
N SER A 149 -13.60 22.26 -8.71
CA SER A 149 -13.60 23.08 -7.50
C SER A 149 -13.19 22.33 -6.25
N LEU A 150 -13.60 21.07 -6.12
CA LEU A 150 -13.28 20.20 -4.99
C LEU A 150 -11.82 19.73 -5.07
N VAL A 151 -11.35 19.39 -6.27
CA VAL A 151 -9.95 19.05 -6.53
C VAL A 151 -9.03 20.19 -6.14
N ARG A 152 -9.33 21.43 -6.55
CA ARG A 152 -8.54 22.63 -6.14
C ARG A 152 -8.49 22.78 -4.64
N ALA A 153 -9.62 22.62 -3.95
CA ALA A 153 -9.68 22.75 -2.50
C ALA A 153 -8.81 21.67 -1.80
N ALA A 154 -8.89 20.41 -2.25
CA ALA A 154 -8.09 19.31 -1.70
C ALA A 154 -6.59 19.50 -1.96
N VAL A 155 -6.20 19.89 -3.17
CA VAL A 155 -4.81 20.21 -3.54
C VAL A 155 -4.26 21.32 -2.65
N ARG A 156 -5.00 22.43 -2.49
CA ARG A 156 -4.59 23.55 -1.63
C ARG A 156 -4.38 23.10 -0.19
N GLN A 157 -5.32 22.34 0.39
CA GLN A 157 -5.21 21.83 1.75
C GLN A 157 -3.98 20.95 1.94
N ALA A 158 -3.67 20.06 0.99
CA ALA A 158 -2.49 19.21 1.06
C ALA A 158 -1.19 20.03 0.98
N ILE A 159 -1.13 21.05 0.13
CA ILE A 159 0.01 21.95 0.03
C ILE A 159 0.20 22.77 1.32
N GLU A 160 -0.89 23.30 1.89
CA GLU A 160 -0.89 24.03 3.16
C GLU A 160 -0.44 23.14 4.32
N ALA A 161 -0.75 21.83 4.28
CA ALA A 161 -0.24 20.84 5.23
C ALA A 161 1.24 20.47 5.00
N GLY A 162 1.89 21.03 3.98
CA GLY A 162 3.33 20.88 3.73
C GLY A 162 3.73 19.77 2.75
N PHE A 163 2.79 19.14 2.08
CA PHE A 163 3.11 18.15 1.05
C PHE A 163 3.66 18.84 -0.22
N ARG A 164 4.59 18.17 -0.88
CA ARG A 164 5.23 18.61 -2.13
C ARG A 164 4.97 17.68 -3.31
N THR A 165 4.51 16.48 -3.03
CA THR A 165 4.07 15.49 -4.02
C THR A 165 2.65 15.06 -3.67
N LEU A 166 1.75 15.12 -4.66
CA LEU A 166 0.34 14.80 -4.50
C LEU A 166 -0.07 13.75 -5.53
N LYS A 167 -0.76 12.70 -5.08
CA LYS A 167 -1.38 11.69 -5.94
C LYS A 167 -2.86 12.01 -6.12
N LEU A 168 -3.27 12.14 -7.37
CA LEU A 168 -4.65 12.33 -7.78
C LEU A 168 -5.25 10.97 -8.16
N HIS A 169 -6.56 10.80 -7.95
CA HIS A 169 -7.33 9.65 -8.48
C HIS A 169 -8.36 10.11 -9.52
N GLU A 170 -8.12 11.24 -10.16
CA GLU A 170 -9.04 11.81 -11.16
C GLU A 170 -8.90 11.10 -12.51
N ILE A 171 -10.02 11.00 -13.25
CA ILE A 171 -10.05 10.46 -14.62
C ILE A 171 -10.36 11.56 -15.62
N GLU A 172 -11.17 12.53 -15.22
CA GLU A 172 -11.64 13.59 -16.09
C GLU A 172 -10.61 14.70 -16.25
N LEU A 173 -10.26 15.04 -17.48
CA LEU A 173 -9.25 16.06 -17.80
C LEU A 173 -9.51 17.43 -17.14
N PRO A 174 -10.76 17.95 -17.05
CA PRO A 174 -10.99 19.20 -16.34
C PRO A 174 -10.57 19.20 -14.88
N ALA A 175 -10.78 18.08 -14.18
CA ALA A 175 -10.39 17.90 -12.78
C ALA A 175 -8.84 17.81 -12.65
N ILE A 176 -8.20 17.07 -13.56
CA ILE A 176 -6.73 16.93 -13.60
C ILE A 176 -6.05 18.28 -13.90
N ARG A 177 -6.57 19.04 -14.88
CA ARG A 177 -6.07 20.38 -15.21
C ARG A 177 -6.26 21.35 -14.04
N ALA A 178 -7.40 21.30 -13.36
CA ALA A 178 -7.66 22.10 -12.18
C ALA A 178 -6.65 21.81 -11.04
N ALA A 179 -6.27 20.55 -10.86
CA ALA A 179 -5.23 20.18 -9.90
C ALA A 179 -3.88 20.82 -10.24
N ARG A 180 -3.43 20.75 -11.51
CA ARG A 180 -2.15 21.36 -11.94
C ARG A 180 -2.17 22.88 -11.82
N GLU A 181 -3.26 23.52 -12.21
CA GLU A 181 -3.39 24.97 -12.08
C GLU A 181 -3.33 25.45 -10.63
N GLU A 182 -3.95 24.70 -9.69
CA GLU A 182 -3.91 25.02 -8.27
C GLU A 182 -2.54 24.69 -7.65
N ALA A 183 -1.94 23.56 -8.02
CA ALA A 183 -0.65 23.13 -7.50
C ALA A 183 0.52 24.04 -7.92
N GLY A 184 0.42 24.66 -9.10
CA GLY A 184 1.54 25.40 -9.69
C GLY A 184 2.69 24.47 -10.14
N PRO A 185 3.80 25.02 -10.64
CA PRO A 185 4.88 24.24 -11.22
C PRO A 185 5.78 23.54 -10.18
N ASP A 186 5.80 24.03 -8.94
CA ASP A 186 6.74 23.55 -7.89
C ASP A 186 6.23 22.32 -7.14
N ILE A 187 4.99 21.89 -7.39
CA ILE A 187 4.38 20.71 -6.76
C ILE A 187 4.39 19.56 -7.76
N GLU A 188 4.96 18.44 -7.34
CA GLU A 188 4.91 17.20 -8.11
C GLU A 188 3.50 16.60 -8.06
N LEU A 189 2.94 16.28 -9.23
CA LEU A 189 1.67 15.57 -9.34
C LEU A 189 1.88 14.18 -9.91
N THR A 190 1.23 13.21 -9.31
CA THR A 190 1.08 11.87 -9.84
C THR A 190 -0.41 11.60 -10.10
N LEU A 191 -0.71 10.74 -11.03
CA LEU A 191 -2.09 10.44 -11.41
C LEU A 191 -2.31 8.93 -11.45
N ASP A 192 -3.13 8.44 -10.54
CA ASP A 192 -3.59 7.06 -10.49
C ASP A 192 -5.00 6.99 -11.06
N VAL A 193 -5.14 6.25 -12.13
CA VAL A 193 -6.43 6.11 -12.80
C VAL A 193 -7.11 4.77 -12.55
N ASN A 194 -6.46 3.83 -11.87
CA ASN A 194 -7.00 2.51 -11.49
C ASN A 194 -7.51 1.68 -12.69
N CYS A 195 -6.67 1.50 -13.69
CA CYS A 195 -6.87 0.60 -14.84
C CYS A 195 -8.14 0.86 -15.69
N PRO A 196 -8.51 2.10 -16.06
CA PRO A 196 -9.76 2.32 -16.75
C PRO A 196 -9.70 2.12 -18.29
N TRP A 197 -8.50 2.12 -18.89
CA TRP A 197 -8.35 2.28 -20.33
C TRP A 197 -7.78 1.05 -21.04
N THR A 198 -8.21 0.88 -22.29
CA THR A 198 -7.46 0.08 -23.27
C THR A 198 -6.18 0.81 -23.67
N LEU A 199 -5.21 0.10 -24.26
CA LEU A 199 -3.99 0.74 -24.77
C LEU A 199 -4.28 1.85 -25.80
N TYR A 200 -5.32 1.67 -26.61
CA TYR A 200 -5.74 2.69 -27.58
C TYR A 200 -6.22 3.97 -26.92
N GLU A 201 -7.11 3.85 -25.93
CA GLU A 201 -7.64 4.99 -25.17
C GLU A 201 -6.52 5.67 -24.34
N ALA A 202 -5.67 4.87 -23.68
CA ALA A 202 -4.56 5.39 -22.91
C ALA A 202 -3.59 6.26 -23.74
N ARG A 203 -3.33 5.88 -24.99
CA ARG A 203 -2.52 6.68 -25.92
C ARG A 203 -3.18 8.02 -26.24
N GLN A 204 -4.49 8.06 -26.44
CA GLN A 204 -5.21 9.32 -26.72
C GLN A 204 -5.20 10.22 -25.50
N ILE A 205 -5.49 9.68 -24.31
CA ILE A 205 -5.47 10.44 -23.07
C ILE A 205 -4.06 10.93 -22.73
N ALA A 206 -3.03 10.12 -22.97
CA ALA A 206 -1.64 10.52 -22.75
C ALA A 206 -1.27 11.79 -23.57
N GLU A 207 -1.78 11.94 -24.80
CA GLU A 207 -1.59 13.17 -25.58
C GLU A 207 -2.24 14.39 -24.90
N GLU A 208 -3.43 14.22 -24.32
CA GLU A 208 -4.14 15.27 -23.58
C GLU A 208 -3.50 15.60 -22.24
N LEU A 209 -2.73 14.65 -21.65
CA LEU A 209 -1.99 14.84 -20.41
C LEU A 209 -0.63 15.53 -20.64
N LYS A 210 -0.17 15.66 -21.87
CA LYS A 210 1.03 16.46 -22.18
C LYS A 210 0.84 17.88 -21.68
N GLY A 211 1.80 18.37 -20.91
CA GLY A 211 1.70 19.70 -20.29
C GLY A 211 1.07 19.71 -18.89
N ILE A 212 0.57 18.60 -18.39
CA ILE A 212 0.25 18.45 -16.95
C ILE A 212 1.53 18.27 -16.13
N ASP A 213 2.61 17.79 -16.75
CA ASP A 213 3.90 17.54 -16.09
C ASP A 213 3.76 16.57 -14.90
N LEU A 214 3.28 15.36 -15.22
CA LEU A 214 3.12 14.30 -14.22
C LEU A 214 4.47 13.68 -13.86
N LYS A 215 4.73 13.48 -12.57
CA LYS A 215 5.85 12.67 -12.07
C LYS A 215 5.68 11.22 -12.53
N TRP A 216 4.44 10.68 -12.50
CA TRP A 216 4.05 9.43 -13.15
C TRP A 216 2.54 9.35 -13.41
N LEU A 217 2.19 8.51 -14.38
CA LEU A 217 0.84 8.00 -14.63
C LEU A 217 0.79 6.56 -14.12
N GLU A 218 -0.11 6.31 -13.16
CA GLU A 218 -0.22 5.04 -12.44
C GLU A 218 -1.38 4.21 -12.98
N GLU A 219 -1.13 2.93 -13.23
CA GLU A 219 -2.09 1.91 -13.64
C GLU A 219 -3.04 2.33 -14.78
N PRO A 220 -2.54 2.83 -15.93
CA PRO A 220 -3.42 3.33 -16.99
C PRO A 220 -4.21 2.25 -17.73
N LEU A 221 -3.78 0.97 -17.70
CA LEU A 221 -4.29 -0.06 -18.61
C LEU A 221 -5.12 -1.15 -17.93
N TRP A 222 -6.17 -1.56 -18.61
CA TRP A 222 -6.88 -2.80 -18.37
C TRP A 222 -6.55 -3.83 -19.45
N PRO A 223 -6.25 -5.10 -19.12
CA PRO A 223 -6.05 -5.59 -17.76
C PRO A 223 -4.69 -5.14 -17.19
N PRO A 224 -4.53 -5.06 -15.85
CA PRO A 224 -3.28 -4.61 -15.20
C PRO A 224 -2.06 -5.49 -15.52
N GLU A 225 -2.26 -6.73 -15.93
CA GLU A 225 -1.21 -7.67 -16.34
C GLU A 225 -0.70 -7.43 -17.77
N ASN A 226 -1.22 -6.44 -18.50
CA ASN A 226 -0.77 -6.11 -19.86
C ASN A 226 0.56 -5.32 -19.81
N PHE A 227 1.62 -5.97 -19.35
CA PHE A 227 2.94 -5.35 -19.19
C PHE A 227 3.55 -4.90 -20.52
N ASP A 228 3.33 -5.64 -21.60
CA ASP A 228 3.78 -5.24 -22.95
C ASP A 228 3.08 -3.94 -23.39
N GLY A 229 1.78 -3.83 -23.12
CA GLY A 229 1.01 -2.61 -23.39
C GLY A 229 1.48 -1.42 -22.56
N LEU A 230 1.82 -1.63 -21.29
CA LEU A 230 2.42 -0.58 -20.44
C LEU A 230 3.78 -0.13 -20.99
N ALA A 231 4.64 -1.08 -21.41
CA ALA A 231 5.94 -0.78 -21.99
C ALA A 231 5.81 0.03 -23.31
N GLU A 232 4.80 -0.30 -24.12
CA GLU A 232 4.49 0.42 -25.34
C GLU A 232 3.96 1.85 -25.07
N LEU A 233 3.05 2.00 -24.11
CA LEU A 233 2.53 3.29 -23.68
C LEU A 233 3.65 4.17 -23.12
N ARG A 234 4.49 3.64 -22.23
CA ARG A 234 5.66 4.32 -21.67
C ARG A 234 6.56 4.91 -22.74
N LYS A 235 6.89 4.11 -23.77
CA LYS A 235 7.75 4.57 -24.88
C LYS A 235 7.07 5.62 -25.76
N SER A 236 5.77 5.50 -26.00
CA SER A 236 5.06 6.36 -26.95
C SER A 236 4.57 7.67 -26.33
N SER A 237 4.19 7.68 -25.04
CA SER A 237 3.66 8.87 -24.37
C SER A 237 4.75 9.82 -23.89
N GLY A 238 5.91 9.30 -23.48
CA GLY A 238 6.95 10.05 -22.79
C GLY A 238 6.56 10.47 -21.35
N ILE A 239 5.43 10.00 -20.84
CA ILE A 239 5.03 10.16 -19.44
C ILE A 239 5.58 8.98 -18.66
N PRO A 240 6.28 9.19 -17.52
CA PRO A 240 6.72 8.10 -16.68
C PRO A 240 5.54 7.25 -16.19
N ILE A 241 5.69 5.94 -16.19
CA ILE A 241 4.65 4.98 -15.81
C ILE A 241 4.97 4.36 -14.45
N ALA A 242 3.95 4.26 -13.60
CA ALA A 242 4.00 3.51 -12.36
C ALA A 242 2.96 2.40 -12.35
N ALA A 243 3.30 1.24 -11.80
CA ALA A 243 2.37 0.13 -11.57
C ALA A 243 2.97 -0.87 -10.58
N GLY A 244 2.11 -1.76 -10.05
CA GLY A 244 2.57 -2.84 -9.19
C GLY A 244 1.64 -3.18 -8.04
N GLU A 245 0.68 -2.33 -7.67
CA GLU A 245 -0.25 -2.63 -6.58
C GLU A 245 -1.13 -3.85 -6.86
N ASN A 246 -1.41 -4.14 -8.12
CA ASN A 246 -2.18 -5.30 -8.57
C ASN A 246 -1.29 -6.47 -9.04
N VAL A 247 0.00 -6.44 -8.72
CA VAL A 247 0.95 -7.54 -8.97
C VAL A 247 1.16 -8.34 -7.67
N TYR A 248 0.99 -9.66 -7.74
CA TYR A 248 0.93 -10.48 -6.52
C TYR A 248 2.15 -11.36 -6.28
N THR A 249 2.94 -11.66 -7.29
CA THR A 249 4.05 -12.60 -7.16
C THR A 249 5.37 -12.03 -7.62
N LEU A 250 6.47 -12.49 -7.02
CA LEU A 250 7.82 -12.11 -7.44
C LEU A 250 8.07 -12.38 -8.93
N MET A 251 7.49 -13.47 -9.48
CA MET A 251 7.60 -13.78 -10.90
C MET A 251 6.89 -12.77 -11.79
N ASP A 252 5.75 -12.24 -11.35
CA ASP A 252 5.03 -11.24 -12.12
C ASP A 252 5.70 -9.86 -12.00
N PHE A 253 6.31 -9.54 -10.86
CA PHE A 253 7.18 -8.37 -10.74
C PHE A 253 8.40 -8.46 -11.65
N GLU A 254 9.04 -9.63 -11.75
CA GLU A 254 10.13 -9.84 -12.70
C GLU A 254 9.68 -9.59 -14.14
N ARG A 255 8.51 -10.11 -14.54
CA ARG A 255 7.94 -9.88 -15.88
C ARG A 255 7.63 -8.41 -16.12
N LEU A 256 7.04 -7.71 -15.15
CA LEU A 256 6.76 -6.28 -15.22
C LEU A 256 8.03 -5.47 -15.48
N LEU A 257 9.09 -5.75 -14.72
CA LEU A 257 10.38 -5.06 -14.81
C LEU A 257 11.13 -5.43 -16.10
N ALA A 258 11.20 -6.70 -16.45
CA ALA A 258 11.87 -7.19 -17.65
C ALA A 258 11.20 -6.69 -18.95
N ALA A 259 9.90 -6.48 -18.97
CA ALA A 259 9.18 -5.85 -20.07
C ALA A 259 9.55 -4.37 -20.26
N GLY A 260 10.21 -3.73 -19.26
CA GLY A 260 10.45 -2.29 -19.27
C GLY A 260 9.15 -1.49 -19.18
N ALA A 261 8.17 -2.01 -18.44
CA ALA A 261 6.82 -1.50 -18.40
C ALA A 261 6.66 -0.25 -17.53
N VAL A 262 7.57 -0.03 -16.58
CA VAL A 262 7.44 1.02 -15.56
C VAL A 262 8.73 1.82 -15.36
N ASP A 263 8.58 3.04 -14.86
CA ASP A 263 9.64 3.88 -14.32
C ASP A 263 9.67 3.83 -12.78
N PHE A 264 8.53 3.49 -12.16
CA PHE A 264 8.38 3.31 -10.73
C PHE A 264 7.59 2.03 -10.46
N VAL A 265 8.13 1.15 -9.59
CA VAL A 265 7.42 -0.09 -9.22
C VAL A 265 6.76 0.06 -7.85
N GLN A 266 5.49 -0.35 -7.75
CA GLN A 266 4.63 -0.07 -6.58
C GLN A 266 4.11 -1.35 -5.91
N PRO A 267 4.99 -2.17 -5.28
CA PRO A 267 4.56 -3.35 -4.55
C PRO A 267 3.73 -2.97 -3.33
N SER A 268 2.70 -3.76 -3.04
CA SER A 268 1.78 -3.53 -1.93
C SER A 268 1.95 -4.58 -0.83
N PRO A 269 2.56 -4.25 0.33
CA PRO A 269 2.88 -5.25 1.37
C PRO A 269 1.66 -6.02 1.88
N ALA A 270 0.50 -5.38 1.97
CA ALA A 270 -0.73 -6.04 2.43
C ALA A 270 -1.46 -6.84 1.33
N LYS A 271 -0.92 -6.88 0.09
CA LYS A 271 -1.53 -7.57 -1.06
C LYS A 271 -0.69 -8.72 -1.60
N MET A 272 0.64 -8.70 -1.48
CA MET A 272 1.55 -9.54 -2.26
C MET A 272 2.33 -10.60 -1.46
N GLY A 273 1.94 -10.90 -0.21
CA GLY A 273 2.63 -11.89 0.61
C GLY A 273 3.50 -11.30 1.73
N GLY A 274 3.25 -10.03 2.09
CA GLY A 274 3.87 -9.40 3.25
C GLY A 274 5.31 -8.92 3.03
N ILE A 275 6.04 -8.78 4.12
CA ILE A 275 7.42 -8.29 4.16
C ILE A 275 8.38 -9.31 3.52
N SER A 276 8.11 -10.60 3.69
CA SER A 276 8.93 -11.67 3.10
C SER A 276 9.03 -11.58 1.57
N GLU A 277 7.94 -11.22 0.90
CA GLU A 277 7.96 -11.03 -0.55
C GLU A 277 8.38 -9.59 -0.92
N LEU A 278 7.88 -8.58 -0.20
CA LEU A 278 8.20 -7.17 -0.46
C LEU A 278 9.72 -6.91 -0.48
N ARG A 279 10.46 -7.42 0.52
CA ARG A 279 11.90 -7.21 0.62
C ARG A 279 12.71 -7.75 -0.58
N LYS A 280 12.15 -8.70 -1.34
CA LYS A 280 12.77 -9.27 -2.54
C LYS A 280 12.59 -8.36 -3.75
N ILE A 281 11.58 -7.48 -3.74
CA ILE A 281 11.32 -6.57 -4.84
C ILE A 281 12.39 -5.47 -4.93
N PHE A 282 12.90 -4.98 -3.79
CA PHE A 282 13.92 -3.93 -3.79
C PHE A 282 15.19 -4.33 -4.56
N PRO A 283 15.88 -5.45 -4.26
CA PRO A 283 17.03 -5.86 -5.05
C PRO A 283 16.67 -6.24 -6.49
N LEU A 284 15.47 -6.77 -6.74
CA LEU A 284 15.01 -7.06 -8.09
C LEU A 284 14.86 -5.77 -8.91
N ALA A 285 14.22 -4.75 -8.36
CA ALA A 285 14.05 -3.46 -9.01
C ALA A 285 15.39 -2.73 -9.21
N ALA A 286 16.33 -2.86 -8.28
CA ALA A 286 17.67 -2.29 -8.38
C ALA A 286 18.46 -2.85 -9.57
N ILE A 287 18.30 -4.13 -9.94
CA ILE A 287 18.93 -4.71 -11.14
C ILE A 287 18.45 -4.00 -12.41
N HIS A 288 17.21 -3.54 -12.43
CA HIS A 288 16.61 -2.79 -13.53
C HIS A 288 16.78 -1.27 -13.41
N ASN A 289 17.43 -0.79 -12.34
CA ASN A 289 17.59 0.64 -12.03
C ASN A 289 16.23 1.37 -11.92
N ILE A 290 15.24 0.72 -11.30
CA ILE A 290 13.89 1.23 -11.10
C ILE A 290 13.66 1.46 -9.59
N PRO A 291 13.28 2.68 -9.15
CA PRO A 291 12.96 2.95 -7.77
C PRO A 291 11.66 2.25 -7.34
N VAL A 292 11.61 1.85 -6.07
CA VAL A 292 10.45 1.23 -5.45
C VAL A 292 9.66 2.30 -4.68
N MET A 293 8.39 2.46 -5.04
CA MET A 293 7.40 3.34 -4.40
C MET A 293 6.27 2.49 -3.84
N PRO A 294 6.37 1.92 -2.63
CA PRO A 294 5.36 0.98 -2.17
C PRO A 294 3.97 1.59 -2.14
N HIS A 295 3.00 0.92 -2.76
CA HIS A 295 1.60 1.22 -2.52
C HIS A 295 1.29 0.96 -1.05
N SER A 296 0.89 2.01 -0.32
CA SER A 296 0.67 1.94 1.13
C SER A 296 -0.60 2.67 1.58
N PHE A 297 -1.65 2.55 0.78
CA PHE A 297 -2.96 3.14 1.08
C PHE A 297 -3.66 2.42 2.25
N TYR A 298 -2.99 2.39 3.41
CA TYR A 298 -3.37 1.72 4.65
C TYR A 298 -3.25 2.67 5.83
N ASP A 299 -3.81 2.26 7.00
CA ASP A 299 -3.66 3.00 8.27
C ASP A 299 -3.11 2.12 9.41
N GLY A 300 -2.78 0.88 9.08
CA GLY A 300 -2.41 -0.14 10.05
C GLY A 300 -1.00 -0.71 9.84
N PRO A 301 -0.78 -1.96 10.27
CA PRO A 301 0.50 -2.66 10.15
C PRO A 301 1.02 -2.77 8.72
N GLY A 302 0.16 -2.70 7.70
CA GLY A 302 0.55 -2.66 6.30
C GLY A 302 1.32 -1.39 5.94
N LEU A 303 0.89 -0.23 6.46
CA LEU A 303 1.61 1.03 6.32
C LEU A 303 2.98 0.96 7.03
N LEU A 304 3.01 0.46 8.26
CA LEU A 304 4.27 0.30 9.00
C LEU A 304 5.24 -0.66 8.28
N ALA A 305 4.73 -1.73 7.68
CA ALA A 305 5.53 -2.65 6.87
C ALA A 305 6.17 -1.93 5.66
N ALA A 306 5.40 -1.08 4.95
CA ALA A 306 5.93 -0.25 3.87
C ALA A 306 7.02 0.71 4.37
N ILE A 307 6.76 1.42 5.48
CA ILE A 307 7.70 2.36 6.09
C ILE A 307 9.02 1.68 6.45
N HIS A 308 8.96 0.56 7.19
CA HIS A 308 10.18 -0.15 7.62
C HIS A 308 10.96 -0.75 6.45
N ALA A 309 10.27 -1.33 5.46
CA ALA A 309 10.94 -1.88 4.29
C ALA A 309 11.61 -0.78 3.45
N THR A 310 10.92 0.35 3.25
CA THR A 310 11.48 1.50 2.51
C THR A 310 12.65 2.13 3.28
N ALA A 311 12.53 2.29 4.60
CA ALA A 311 13.62 2.81 5.43
C ALA A 311 14.88 1.95 5.40
N ALA A 312 14.72 0.63 5.19
CA ALA A 312 15.83 -0.30 5.15
C ALA A 312 16.44 -0.48 3.75
N LEU A 313 15.60 -0.50 2.72
CA LEU A 313 15.95 -1.02 1.40
C LEU A 313 15.70 -0.03 0.27
N GLY A 314 15.00 1.08 0.55
CA GLY A 314 14.69 2.12 -0.43
C GLY A 314 15.91 2.95 -0.83
N THR A 315 15.72 3.76 -1.85
CA THR A 315 16.66 4.79 -2.31
C THR A 315 16.23 6.16 -1.81
N ASP A 316 17.05 7.19 -2.03
CA ASP A 316 16.71 8.58 -1.68
C ASP A 316 15.45 9.08 -2.38
N ASP A 317 15.08 8.48 -3.53
CA ASP A 317 13.86 8.81 -4.27
C ASP A 317 12.62 8.08 -3.76
N SER A 318 12.77 7.09 -2.89
CA SER A 318 11.65 6.27 -2.40
C SER A 318 10.78 7.07 -1.44
N MET A 319 9.47 7.02 -1.67
CA MET A 319 8.47 7.75 -0.91
C MET A 319 7.39 6.82 -0.38
N ILE A 320 6.71 7.24 0.68
CA ILE A 320 5.57 6.53 1.27
C ILE A 320 4.27 7.18 0.81
N GLU A 321 3.34 6.37 0.32
CA GLU A 321 1.98 6.81 0.07
C GLU A 321 1.26 7.06 1.39
N TRP A 322 0.71 8.26 1.52
CA TRP A 322 -0.04 8.68 2.70
C TRP A 322 -1.47 9.02 2.32
N ARG A 323 -2.44 8.29 2.89
CA ARG A 323 -3.87 8.58 2.69
C ARG A 323 -4.21 9.98 3.19
N TRP A 324 -4.82 10.79 2.33
CA TRP A 324 -5.19 12.17 2.63
C TRP A 324 -6.69 12.32 2.78
N PHE A 325 -7.19 11.98 3.96
CA PHE A 325 -8.54 12.25 4.43
C PHE A 325 -8.64 12.08 5.94
N ASP A 326 -9.67 12.70 6.58
CA ASP A 326 -9.85 12.67 8.02
C ASP A 326 -10.54 11.40 8.46
N LEU A 327 -9.82 10.51 9.14
CA LEU A 327 -10.40 9.38 9.86
C LEU A 327 -11.02 9.86 11.19
N GLU A 328 -12.15 9.26 11.57
CA GLU A 328 -12.76 9.50 12.88
C GLU A 328 -11.85 9.05 14.03
N ALA A 329 -11.05 8.01 13.80
CA ALA A 329 -10.01 7.55 14.71
C ALA A 329 -8.85 6.91 13.93
N THR A 330 -7.65 6.96 14.49
CA THR A 330 -6.47 6.25 14.00
C THR A 330 -6.02 5.23 15.03
N ILE A 331 -5.61 4.04 14.59
CA ILE A 331 -5.18 2.97 15.50
C ILE A 331 -3.80 3.22 16.14
N TYR A 332 -3.10 4.26 15.69
CA TYR A 332 -1.79 4.68 16.22
C TYR A 332 -1.82 6.08 16.83
N GLY A 333 -3.01 6.68 17.02
CA GLY A 333 -3.14 8.06 17.47
C GLY A 333 -2.37 9.03 16.58
N ASP A 334 -1.72 10.02 17.19
CA ASP A 334 -0.96 11.05 16.47
C ASP A 334 0.51 10.68 16.20
N VAL A 335 0.95 9.46 16.57
CA VAL A 335 2.37 9.07 16.49
C VAL A 335 2.90 9.10 15.05
N LEU A 336 2.06 8.76 14.08
CA LEU A 336 2.41 8.82 12.65
C LEU A 336 2.04 10.17 12.01
N ASN A 337 1.39 11.07 12.74
CA ASN A 337 0.88 12.33 12.24
C ASN A 337 1.95 13.44 12.31
N THR A 338 3.06 13.21 11.58
CA THR A 338 4.11 14.22 11.46
C THR A 338 3.69 15.32 10.49
N GLN A 339 4.01 16.57 10.80
CA GLN A 339 3.72 17.71 9.92
C GLN A 339 4.64 17.72 8.69
N GLY A 340 4.09 18.19 7.57
CA GLY A 340 4.82 18.28 6.31
C GLY A 340 4.87 16.98 5.51
N GLY A 341 5.62 17.01 4.42
CA GLY A 341 5.77 15.88 3.48
C GLY A 341 6.71 14.77 3.97
N ARG A 342 6.99 14.64 5.28
CA ARG A 342 7.90 13.62 5.84
C ARG A 342 7.22 12.79 6.92
N ILE A 343 7.69 11.56 7.11
CA ILE A 343 7.25 10.66 8.15
C ILE A 343 8.44 10.07 8.90
N SER A 344 8.38 10.08 10.24
CA SER A 344 9.40 9.43 11.06
C SER A 344 9.18 7.92 11.08
N VAL A 345 10.27 7.17 10.97
CA VAL A 345 10.24 5.71 11.06
C VAL A 345 10.13 5.31 12.54
N PRO A 346 9.10 4.53 12.95
CA PRO A 346 8.97 4.12 14.33
C PRO A 346 10.16 3.30 14.82
N GLN A 347 10.72 3.65 15.99
CA GLN A 347 11.97 3.06 16.51
C GLN A 347 11.75 2.02 17.59
N GLY A 348 10.52 1.71 17.96
CA GLY A 348 10.21 0.60 18.88
C GLY A 348 10.49 -0.78 18.27
N PRO A 349 10.50 -1.85 19.09
CA PRO A 349 10.68 -3.21 18.61
C PRO A 349 9.59 -3.65 17.61
N GLY A 350 9.96 -4.44 16.63
CA GLY A 350 9.05 -4.90 15.58
C GLY A 350 8.65 -3.78 14.63
N LEU A 351 7.37 -3.61 14.41
CA LEU A 351 6.81 -2.48 13.64
C LEU A 351 6.83 -1.16 14.42
N GLY A 352 7.34 -1.18 15.65
CA GLY A 352 7.63 -0.01 16.46
C GLY A 352 6.46 0.56 17.25
N ILE A 353 5.22 0.21 16.91
CA ILE A 353 3.98 0.69 17.56
C ILE A 353 2.93 -0.41 17.49
N ASP A 354 2.27 -0.68 18.61
CA ASP A 354 1.09 -1.56 18.63
C ASP A 354 -0.20 -0.74 18.40
N PRO A 355 -1.19 -1.34 17.72
CA PRO A 355 -2.49 -0.71 17.55
C PRO A 355 -3.20 -0.48 18.90
N ASP A 356 -3.88 0.68 19.05
CA ASP A 356 -4.65 1.03 20.24
C ASP A 356 -5.81 0.04 20.44
N PRO A 357 -5.83 -0.69 21.58
CA PRO A 357 -6.88 -1.67 21.86
C PRO A 357 -8.27 -1.05 22.07
N ASP A 358 -8.34 0.22 22.46
CA ASP A 358 -9.61 0.91 22.64
C ASP A 358 -10.22 1.29 21.31
N VAL A 359 -9.42 1.75 20.36
CA VAL A 359 -9.85 2.00 18.98
C VAL A 359 -10.27 0.68 18.31
N ILE A 360 -9.48 -0.39 18.44
CA ILE A 360 -9.86 -1.70 17.94
C ILE A 360 -11.23 -2.12 18.49
N ARG A 361 -11.46 -1.97 19.78
CA ARG A 361 -12.72 -2.36 20.42
C ARG A 361 -13.90 -1.52 19.93
N ALA A 362 -13.70 -0.22 19.74
CA ALA A 362 -14.74 0.72 19.34
C ALA A 362 -15.18 0.51 17.87
N TYR A 363 -14.25 0.17 16.99
CA TYR A 363 -14.49 0.10 15.55
C TYR A 363 -14.50 -1.32 14.97
N ARG A 364 -14.36 -2.33 15.81
CA ARG A 364 -14.51 -3.73 15.38
C ARG A 364 -15.94 -3.99 14.95
N TRP A 365 -16.12 -4.44 13.71
CA TRP A 365 -17.44 -4.87 13.23
C TRP A 365 -17.57 -6.39 13.16
N LYS A 366 -18.81 -6.85 13.27
CA LYS A 366 -19.13 -8.27 13.40
C LYS A 366 -19.33 -8.92 12.03
#